data_182e8e49bde4a78b75a80bd7d46d20db
#
_entry.id   182e8e49bde4a78b75a80bd7d46d20db
#
_cell.length_a   1.000
_cell.length_b   1.000
_cell.length_c   1.000
_cell.angle_alpha   90.00
_cell.angle_beta   90.00
_cell.angle_gamma   90.00
#
_symmetry.space_group_name_H-M   'P 1'
#
loop_
_entity.id
_entity.type
_entity.pdbx_description
1 polymer ?
#
loop_
_entity_poly.entity_id
_entity_poly.type
_entity_poly.pdbx_seq_one_letter_code
_entity_poly.pdbx_strand_id
1 'polypeptide(L)'
;FREITHLPSSEAAYRLKPYLKYLNLELNYDFYAVVILELENAPDLKAVYGIEKFQMELFNLQDLITEETASLDFVYLLPDMDGYLCILGHSGCQSNSFRQLTSGLISSIADACQPLGLSLNAGIGTIVQDFWNLNHSYKSAVHALEYRFFFPHQNIFDGREALGSDLSVADFSDTKEDELIRLLCKKDPSAIDLWFQNFSDWLTQKFRTKNFAFIQIYSLLGRILKFFYELNLDTHDLEAKILYVYNHINEFHNTEELCQWLKDLCHLLCRKLDSSMNDYHQKLCELVISYINEHYTDNTLCLNDIAASANVSPAYLSALFKKNQGISIS
;
A
#
# COMPACT_ATOMS: atom_id res chain seq x y z
N PHE A 1 -22.50 -4.82 -23.28
CA PHE A 1 -21.09 -5.22 -23.14
C PHE A 1 -20.58 -5.12 -21.70
N ARG A 2 -20.94 -4.11 -20.91
CA ARG A 2 -20.49 -4.00 -19.50
C ARG A 2 -20.89 -5.23 -18.64
N GLU A 3 -22.05 -5.84 -18.88
CA GLU A 3 -22.47 -7.04 -18.15
C GLU A 3 -21.57 -8.27 -18.45
N ILE A 4 -20.98 -8.34 -19.63
CA ILE A 4 -20.12 -9.47 -20.03
C ILE A 4 -18.85 -9.57 -19.19
N THR A 5 -18.34 -8.43 -18.74
CA THR A 5 -17.10 -8.38 -17.93
C THR A 5 -17.35 -8.79 -16.47
N HIS A 6 -18.58 -8.76 -16.01
CA HIS A 6 -18.94 -9.04 -14.62
C HIS A 6 -19.62 -10.40 -14.42
N LEU A 7 -20.36 -10.89 -15.43
CA LEU A 7 -21.10 -12.14 -15.33
C LEU A 7 -20.22 -13.36 -15.60
N PRO A 8 -20.54 -14.53 -14.98
CA PRO A 8 -19.98 -15.82 -15.40
C PRO A 8 -20.27 -16.10 -16.87
N SER A 9 -19.33 -16.75 -17.57
CA SER A 9 -19.40 -16.98 -19.03
C SER A 9 -20.71 -17.58 -19.50
N SER A 10 -21.26 -18.56 -18.79
CA SER A 10 -22.53 -19.22 -19.12
C SER A 10 -23.74 -18.28 -18.98
N GLU A 11 -23.74 -17.44 -17.95
CA GLU A 11 -24.83 -16.48 -17.70
C GLU A 11 -24.77 -15.31 -18.69
N ALA A 12 -23.56 -14.81 -18.98
CA ALA A 12 -23.34 -13.80 -19.99
C ALA A 12 -23.82 -14.27 -21.37
N ALA A 13 -23.47 -15.49 -21.76
CA ALA A 13 -23.93 -16.09 -23.02
C ALA A 13 -25.45 -16.23 -23.07
N TYR A 14 -26.07 -16.73 -22.00
CA TYR A 14 -27.52 -16.90 -21.94
C TYR A 14 -28.27 -15.56 -22.08
N ARG A 15 -27.83 -14.53 -21.37
CA ARG A 15 -28.49 -13.22 -21.37
C ARG A 15 -28.25 -12.41 -22.64
N LEU A 16 -27.02 -12.39 -23.14
CA LEU A 16 -26.60 -11.42 -24.17
C LEU A 16 -26.63 -11.96 -25.59
N LYS A 17 -26.55 -13.27 -25.80
CA LYS A 17 -26.62 -13.87 -27.14
C LYS A 17 -27.87 -13.48 -27.95
N PRO A 18 -29.09 -13.36 -27.38
CA PRO A 18 -30.26 -12.88 -28.11
C PRO A 18 -30.12 -11.43 -28.60
N TYR A 19 -29.50 -10.55 -27.80
CA TYR A 19 -29.30 -9.15 -28.16
C TYR A 19 -28.25 -8.99 -29.26
N LEU A 20 -27.14 -9.74 -29.20
CA LEU A 20 -26.13 -9.73 -30.25
C LEU A 20 -26.72 -10.19 -31.60
N LYS A 21 -27.56 -11.24 -31.56
CA LYS A 21 -28.29 -11.71 -32.74
C LYS A 21 -29.26 -10.65 -33.28
N TYR A 22 -29.99 -9.95 -32.40
CA TYR A 22 -30.91 -8.89 -32.77
C TYR A 22 -30.18 -7.69 -33.41
N LEU A 23 -28.98 -7.35 -32.90
CA LEU A 23 -28.13 -6.29 -33.41
C LEU A 23 -27.32 -6.70 -34.64
N ASN A 24 -27.45 -7.93 -35.08
CA ASN A 24 -26.67 -8.55 -36.16
C ASN A 24 -25.15 -8.39 -35.98
N LEU A 25 -24.68 -8.51 -34.73
CA LEU A 25 -23.27 -8.43 -34.37
C LEU A 25 -22.68 -9.83 -34.33
N GLU A 26 -21.76 -10.12 -35.23
CA GLU A 26 -20.97 -11.34 -35.25
C GLU A 26 -19.62 -11.07 -34.60
N LEU A 27 -19.39 -11.66 -33.43
CA LEU A 27 -18.17 -11.51 -32.65
C LEU A 27 -17.38 -12.84 -32.74
N ASN A 28 -16.79 -13.10 -33.90
CA ASN A 28 -16.08 -14.34 -34.24
C ASN A 28 -14.60 -14.03 -34.54
N TYR A 29 -13.88 -13.56 -33.54
CA TYR A 29 -12.44 -13.33 -33.64
C TYR A 29 -11.68 -14.44 -32.92
N ASP A 30 -10.43 -14.71 -33.36
CA ASP A 30 -9.61 -15.77 -32.77
C ASP A 30 -9.21 -15.49 -31.33
N PHE A 31 -8.99 -14.22 -31.02
CA PHE A 31 -8.54 -13.77 -29.70
C PHE A 31 -9.24 -12.49 -29.27
N TYR A 32 -9.42 -12.37 -27.95
CA TYR A 32 -9.96 -11.18 -27.29
C TYR A 32 -9.10 -10.83 -26.09
N ALA A 33 -9.06 -9.54 -25.77
CA ALA A 33 -8.46 -9.01 -24.56
C ALA A 33 -9.31 -7.86 -23.98
N VAL A 34 -9.37 -7.76 -22.68
CA VAL A 34 -9.84 -6.55 -22.00
C VAL A 34 -8.64 -5.75 -21.55
N VAL A 35 -8.67 -4.45 -21.83
CA VAL A 35 -7.69 -3.49 -21.34
C VAL A 35 -8.42 -2.42 -20.57
N ILE A 36 -7.94 -2.09 -19.37
CA ILE A 36 -8.44 -0.98 -18.57
C ILE A 36 -7.42 0.13 -18.63
N LEU A 37 -7.87 1.31 -19.04
CA LEU A 37 -7.07 2.53 -19.15
C LEU A 37 -7.60 3.55 -18.15
N GLU A 38 -6.76 4.01 -17.24
CA GLU A 38 -7.11 5.00 -16.22
C GLU A 38 -6.13 6.17 -16.25
N LEU A 39 -6.65 7.40 -16.16
CA LEU A 39 -5.82 8.59 -15.97
C LEU A 39 -5.45 8.70 -14.48
N GLU A 40 -4.18 8.51 -14.18
CA GLU A 40 -3.65 8.59 -12.82
C GLU A 40 -3.86 9.98 -12.20
N ASN A 41 -3.65 11.03 -13.00
CA ASN A 41 -3.81 12.41 -12.57
C ASN A 41 -5.25 12.95 -12.70
N ALA A 42 -6.24 12.08 -12.87
CA ALA A 42 -7.64 12.48 -12.98
C ALA A 42 -8.15 13.34 -11.79
N PRO A 43 -7.82 13.05 -10.52
CA PRO A 43 -8.22 13.90 -9.41
C PRO A 43 -7.67 15.32 -9.51
N ASP A 44 -6.38 15.46 -9.89
CA ASP A 44 -5.72 16.75 -10.05
C ASP A 44 -6.29 17.53 -11.23
N LEU A 45 -6.52 16.86 -12.36
CA LEU A 45 -7.15 17.47 -13.54
C LEU A 45 -8.55 17.99 -13.22
N LYS A 46 -9.36 17.23 -12.49
CA LYS A 46 -10.70 17.65 -12.04
C LYS A 46 -10.63 18.83 -11.07
N ALA A 47 -9.68 18.82 -10.16
CA ALA A 47 -9.49 19.90 -9.16
C ALA A 47 -9.01 21.21 -9.81
N VAL A 48 -8.07 21.14 -10.76
CA VAL A 48 -7.46 22.31 -11.40
C VAL A 48 -8.33 22.87 -12.52
N TYR A 49 -8.89 22.00 -13.36
CA TYR A 49 -9.55 22.42 -14.61
C TYR A 49 -11.07 22.29 -14.59
N GLY A 50 -11.64 21.65 -13.56
CA GLY A 50 -13.07 21.36 -13.47
C GLY A 50 -13.52 20.15 -14.31
N ILE A 51 -14.75 19.71 -14.05
CA ILE A 51 -15.31 18.49 -14.64
C ILE A 51 -15.46 18.60 -16.16
N GLU A 52 -15.88 19.77 -16.66
CA GLU A 52 -16.10 19.95 -18.10
C GLU A 52 -14.82 19.79 -18.92
N LYS A 53 -13.73 20.40 -18.49
CA LYS A 53 -12.43 20.26 -19.18
C LYS A 53 -11.89 18.85 -19.06
N PHE A 54 -12.05 18.21 -17.89
CA PHE A 54 -11.69 16.79 -17.71
C PHE A 54 -12.44 15.88 -18.71
N GLN A 55 -13.73 16.14 -18.96
CA GLN A 55 -14.51 15.42 -19.96
C GLN A 55 -13.93 15.59 -21.37
N MET A 56 -13.44 16.79 -21.71
CA MET A 56 -12.76 17.02 -23.00
C MET A 56 -11.48 16.18 -23.12
N GLU A 57 -10.69 16.05 -22.04
CA GLU A 57 -9.48 15.21 -22.04
C GLU A 57 -9.85 13.73 -22.19
N LEU A 58 -10.95 13.26 -21.62
CA LEU A 58 -11.44 11.91 -21.89
C LEU A 58 -11.83 11.69 -23.36
N PHE A 59 -12.43 12.69 -24.03
CA PHE A 59 -12.67 12.61 -25.47
C PHE A 59 -11.39 12.57 -26.28
N ASN A 60 -10.38 13.38 -25.93
CA ASN A 60 -9.07 13.33 -26.56
C ASN A 60 -8.44 11.94 -26.42
N LEU A 61 -8.53 11.35 -25.21
CA LEU A 61 -8.08 9.98 -24.95
C LEU A 61 -8.84 8.95 -25.81
N GLN A 62 -10.16 9.10 -25.97
CA GLN A 62 -10.96 8.24 -26.84
C GLN A 62 -10.51 8.29 -28.30
N ASP A 63 -10.24 9.49 -28.82
CA ASP A 63 -9.76 9.67 -30.17
C ASP A 63 -8.39 9.01 -30.39
N LEU A 64 -7.45 9.19 -29.45
CA LEU A 64 -6.15 8.51 -29.44
C LEU A 64 -6.30 6.99 -29.43
N ILE A 65 -7.14 6.44 -28.55
CA ILE A 65 -7.38 4.99 -28.49
C ILE A 65 -7.93 4.50 -29.83
N THR A 66 -8.86 5.22 -30.42
CA THR A 66 -9.49 4.82 -31.69
C THR A 66 -8.49 4.86 -32.86
N GLU A 67 -7.61 5.86 -32.89
CA GLU A 67 -6.56 6.00 -33.92
C GLU A 67 -5.53 4.88 -33.78
N GLU A 68 -4.97 4.68 -32.62
CA GLU A 68 -3.92 3.67 -32.37
C GLU A 68 -4.42 2.24 -32.56
N THR A 69 -5.69 1.98 -32.23
CA THR A 69 -6.27 0.63 -32.33
C THR A 69 -6.92 0.33 -33.70
N ALA A 70 -6.79 1.23 -34.70
CA ALA A 70 -7.38 1.06 -36.03
C ALA A 70 -6.90 -0.19 -36.80
N SER A 71 -5.78 -0.77 -36.39
CA SER A 71 -5.25 -2.02 -36.99
C SER A 71 -5.93 -3.30 -36.45
N LEU A 72 -6.75 -3.20 -35.42
CA LEU A 72 -7.48 -4.34 -34.85
C LEU A 72 -8.82 -4.56 -35.58
N ASP A 73 -9.26 -5.81 -35.67
CA ASP A 73 -10.54 -6.16 -36.29
C ASP A 73 -11.75 -5.72 -35.49
N PHE A 74 -11.60 -5.65 -34.17
CA PHE A 74 -12.68 -5.24 -33.27
C PHE A 74 -12.15 -4.44 -32.09
N VAL A 75 -12.77 -3.30 -31.86
CA VAL A 75 -12.52 -2.44 -30.69
C VAL A 75 -13.84 -1.92 -30.18
N TYR A 76 -14.08 -2.08 -28.89
CA TYR A 76 -15.23 -1.52 -28.23
C TYR A 76 -14.82 -0.77 -26.97
N LEU A 77 -15.12 0.50 -26.91
CA LEU A 77 -14.77 1.40 -25.81
C LEU A 77 -15.96 1.61 -24.89
N LEU A 78 -15.77 1.35 -23.61
CA LEU A 78 -16.75 1.63 -22.57
C LEU A 78 -16.18 2.74 -21.68
N PRO A 79 -16.85 3.91 -21.58
CA PRO A 79 -16.42 4.95 -20.65
C PRO A 79 -16.45 4.44 -19.21
N ASP A 80 -15.43 4.77 -18.46
CA ASP A 80 -15.36 4.59 -17.01
C ASP A 80 -15.08 5.92 -16.32
N MET A 81 -15.03 5.96 -14.98
CA MET A 81 -14.98 7.22 -14.21
C MET A 81 -13.78 8.09 -14.59
N ASP A 82 -12.62 7.48 -14.77
CA ASP A 82 -11.35 8.17 -14.99
C ASP A 82 -10.61 7.66 -16.23
N GLY A 83 -11.34 7.00 -17.16
CA GLY A 83 -10.74 6.46 -18.37
C GLY A 83 -11.69 5.59 -19.17
N TYR A 84 -11.16 4.49 -19.71
CA TYR A 84 -11.88 3.57 -20.59
C TYR A 84 -11.60 2.11 -20.29
N LEU A 85 -12.64 1.29 -20.38
CA LEU A 85 -12.52 -0.15 -20.54
C LEU A 85 -12.59 -0.46 -22.03
N CYS A 86 -11.55 -1.07 -22.56
CA CYS A 86 -11.44 -1.45 -23.96
C CYS A 86 -11.61 -2.96 -24.11
N ILE A 87 -12.50 -3.39 -25.00
CA ILE A 87 -12.59 -4.79 -25.44
C ILE A 87 -11.98 -4.84 -26.84
N LEU A 88 -10.90 -5.60 -26.97
CA LEU A 88 -10.15 -5.75 -28.20
C LEU A 88 -10.37 -7.15 -28.76
N GLY A 89 -10.48 -7.28 -30.09
CA GLY A 89 -10.58 -8.55 -30.79
C GLY A 89 -9.75 -8.54 -32.06
N HIS A 90 -9.09 -9.68 -32.37
CA HIS A 90 -8.27 -9.80 -33.56
C HIS A 90 -8.18 -11.25 -34.04
N SER A 91 -7.99 -11.43 -35.34
CA SER A 91 -7.87 -12.73 -35.99
C SER A 91 -6.60 -12.83 -36.86
N GLY A 92 -6.28 -14.05 -37.31
CA GLY A 92 -5.18 -14.26 -38.22
C GLY A 92 -3.78 -14.19 -37.61
N CYS A 93 -3.65 -14.20 -36.29
CA CYS A 93 -2.36 -14.19 -35.62
C CYS A 93 -2.30 -15.27 -34.48
N GLN A 94 -1.14 -15.46 -33.87
CA GLN A 94 -0.99 -16.28 -32.67
C GLN A 94 -1.28 -15.46 -31.42
N SER A 95 -1.70 -16.11 -30.33
CA SER A 95 -1.99 -15.47 -29.03
C SER A 95 -0.85 -14.58 -28.51
N ASN A 96 0.39 -15.03 -28.64
CA ASN A 96 1.56 -14.23 -28.23
C ASN A 96 1.77 -12.99 -29.13
N SER A 97 1.48 -13.10 -30.43
CA SER A 97 1.57 -11.96 -31.37
C SER A 97 0.48 -10.93 -31.07
N PHE A 98 -0.75 -11.38 -30.80
CA PHE A 98 -1.84 -10.48 -30.40
C PHE A 98 -1.51 -9.74 -29.10
N ARG A 99 -0.89 -10.43 -28.16
CA ARG A 99 -0.43 -9.81 -26.91
C ARG A 99 0.63 -8.74 -27.15
N GLN A 100 1.67 -9.04 -27.95
CA GLN A 100 2.71 -8.07 -28.27
C GLN A 100 2.13 -6.86 -28.99
N LEU A 101 1.18 -7.09 -29.90
CA LEU A 101 0.44 -6.04 -30.58
C LEU A 101 -0.32 -5.18 -29.58
N THR A 102 -1.11 -5.79 -28.68
CA THR A 102 -1.87 -5.07 -27.65
C THR A 102 -0.95 -4.25 -26.75
N SER A 103 0.15 -4.83 -26.25
CA SER A 103 1.10 -4.13 -25.40
C SER A 103 1.76 -2.96 -26.13
N GLY A 104 2.13 -3.14 -27.42
CA GLY A 104 2.67 -2.08 -28.25
C GLY A 104 1.69 -0.92 -28.46
N LEU A 105 0.43 -1.22 -28.77
CA LEU A 105 -0.62 -0.21 -28.95
C LEU A 105 -0.85 0.59 -27.66
N ILE A 106 -0.89 -0.07 -26.50
CA ILE A 106 -1.07 0.61 -25.22
C ILE A 106 0.14 1.49 -24.89
N SER A 107 1.36 1.05 -25.23
CA SER A 107 2.56 1.89 -25.09
C SER A 107 2.48 3.13 -25.98
N SER A 108 2.06 3.00 -27.23
CA SER A 108 1.87 4.14 -28.15
C SER A 108 0.83 5.13 -27.62
N ILE A 109 -0.30 4.64 -27.08
CA ILE A 109 -1.33 5.48 -26.47
C ILE A 109 -0.77 6.23 -25.24
N ALA A 110 -0.02 5.55 -24.37
CA ALA A 110 0.59 6.16 -23.20
C ALA A 110 1.62 7.25 -23.59
N ASP A 111 2.43 6.99 -24.61
CA ASP A 111 3.40 7.97 -25.13
C ASP A 111 2.69 9.18 -25.76
N ALA A 112 1.59 8.97 -26.48
CA ALA A 112 0.79 10.05 -27.06
C ALA A 112 0.03 10.88 -26.00
N CYS A 113 -0.24 10.33 -24.82
CA CYS A 113 -0.86 11.04 -23.70
C CYS A 113 0.12 12.02 -23.01
N GLN A 114 1.43 11.72 -22.98
CA GLN A 114 2.43 12.54 -22.26
C GLN A 114 2.48 14.02 -22.72
N PRO A 115 2.52 14.34 -24.04
CA PRO A 115 2.52 15.73 -24.49
C PRO A 115 1.26 16.50 -24.11
N LEU A 116 0.15 15.80 -23.84
CA LEU A 116 -1.13 16.37 -23.40
C LEU A 116 -1.19 16.58 -21.88
N GLY A 117 -0.15 16.19 -21.14
CA GLY A 117 -0.13 16.23 -19.67
C GLY A 117 -1.03 15.20 -19.01
N LEU A 118 -1.37 14.12 -19.74
CA LEU A 118 -2.16 13.00 -19.25
C LEU A 118 -1.23 11.86 -18.81
N SER A 119 -1.35 11.44 -17.56
CA SER A 119 -0.64 10.26 -17.03
C SER A 119 -1.57 9.06 -17.11
N LEU A 120 -1.23 8.08 -17.97
CA LEU A 120 -2.06 6.92 -18.26
C LEU A 120 -1.53 5.67 -17.59
N ASN A 121 -2.37 5.01 -16.79
CA ASN A 121 -2.14 3.66 -16.28
C ASN A 121 -2.97 2.66 -17.07
N ALA A 122 -2.39 1.50 -17.40
CA ALA A 122 -3.05 0.46 -18.17
C ALA A 122 -2.90 -0.92 -17.56
N GLY A 123 -4.02 -1.64 -17.40
CA GLY A 123 -4.07 -3.04 -17.06
C GLY A 123 -4.50 -3.88 -18.26
N ILE A 124 -3.60 -4.75 -18.77
CA ILE A 124 -3.87 -5.65 -19.88
C ILE A 124 -4.30 -7.00 -19.33
N GLY A 125 -5.53 -7.42 -19.64
CA GLY A 125 -6.07 -8.71 -19.25
C GLY A 125 -5.45 -9.89 -20.00
N THR A 126 -5.63 -11.08 -19.45
CA THR A 126 -5.25 -12.33 -20.16
C THR A 126 -6.04 -12.47 -21.45
N ILE A 127 -5.36 -12.94 -22.50
CA ILE A 127 -6.00 -13.20 -23.79
C ILE A 127 -6.90 -14.43 -23.67
N VAL A 128 -8.11 -14.30 -24.20
CA VAL A 128 -9.10 -15.37 -24.29
C VAL A 128 -9.50 -15.62 -25.73
N GLN A 129 -9.86 -16.89 -26.06
CA GLN A 129 -10.28 -17.29 -27.41
C GLN A 129 -11.81 -17.20 -27.58
N ASP A 130 -12.53 -17.21 -26.48
CA ASP A 130 -13.99 -17.14 -26.50
C ASP A 130 -14.44 -15.80 -25.92
N PHE A 131 -15.24 -15.07 -26.69
CA PHE A 131 -15.84 -13.80 -26.29
C PHE A 131 -16.59 -13.89 -24.94
N TRP A 132 -17.21 -15.03 -24.65
CA TRP A 132 -17.94 -15.24 -23.42
C TRP A 132 -17.04 -15.36 -22.17
N ASN A 133 -15.73 -15.52 -22.37
CA ASN A 133 -14.74 -15.57 -21.30
C ASN A 133 -14.09 -14.21 -21.00
N LEU A 134 -14.64 -13.11 -21.53
CA LEU A 134 -14.13 -11.75 -21.27
C LEU A 134 -14.11 -11.37 -19.80
N ASN A 135 -14.95 -11.97 -18.95
CA ASN A 135 -14.92 -11.79 -17.50
C ASN A 135 -13.57 -12.23 -16.88
N HIS A 136 -12.92 -13.27 -17.44
CA HIS A 136 -11.58 -13.68 -16.98
C HIS A 136 -10.52 -12.67 -17.39
N SER A 137 -10.60 -12.17 -18.63
CA SER A 137 -9.72 -11.11 -19.10
C SER A 137 -9.90 -9.82 -18.29
N TYR A 138 -11.13 -9.42 -18.01
CA TYR A 138 -11.43 -8.26 -17.18
C TYR A 138 -10.85 -8.38 -15.76
N LYS A 139 -11.11 -9.50 -15.08
CA LYS A 139 -10.57 -9.73 -13.72
C LYS A 139 -9.05 -9.65 -13.69
N SER A 140 -8.38 -10.24 -14.68
CA SER A 140 -6.92 -10.18 -14.76
C SER A 140 -6.41 -8.78 -15.10
N ALA A 141 -7.16 -7.97 -15.87
CA ALA A 141 -6.83 -6.56 -16.12
C ALA A 141 -6.95 -5.70 -14.83
N VAL A 142 -8.03 -5.91 -14.06
CA VAL A 142 -8.21 -5.25 -12.74
C VAL A 142 -7.06 -5.62 -11.81
N HIS A 143 -6.73 -6.91 -11.69
CA HIS A 143 -5.60 -7.34 -10.87
C HIS A 143 -4.27 -6.78 -11.36
N ALA A 144 -4.08 -6.66 -12.69
CA ALA A 144 -2.88 -6.06 -13.25
C ALA A 144 -2.75 -4.59 -12.79
N LEU A 145 -3.81 -3.81 -12.83
CA LEU A 145 -3.80 -2.42 -12.35
C LEU A 145 -3.49 -2.28 -10.85
N GLU A 146 -3.88 -3.27 -10.02
CA GLU A 146 -3.52 -3.27 -8.60
C GLU A 146 -2.00 -3.32 -8.37
N TYR A 147 -1.23 -3.78 -9.36
CA TYR A 147 0.24 -3.81 -9.30
C TYR A 147 0.88 -2.43 -9.23
N ARG A 148 0.22 -1.38 -9.68
CA ARG A 148 0.70 0.01 -9.53
C ARG A 148 1.02 0.36 -8.08
N PHE A 149 0.30 -0.27 -7.13
CA PHE A 149 0.56 -0.09 -5.70
C PHE A 149 1.97 -0.51 -5.31
N PHE A 150 2.53 -1.54 -5.97
CA PHE A 150 3.88 -2.06 -5.71
C PHE A 150 4.95 -1.46 -6.62
N PHE A 151 4.57 -0.98 -7.80
CA PHE A 151 5.46 -0.48 -8.84
C PHE A 151 5.02 0.91 -9.32
N PRO A 152 5.22 1.97 -8.48
CA PRO A 152 4.69 3.31 -8.77
C PRO A 152 5.31 3.98 -10.00
N HIS A 153 6.43 3.46 -10.51
CA HIS A 153 7.10 3.99 -11.71
C HIS A 153 6.77 3.23 -13.00
N GLN A 154 5.88 2.25 -12.92
CA GLN A 154 5.39 1.49 -14.07
C GLN A 154 3.94 1.84 -14.33
N ASN A 155 3.60 2.07 -15.61
CA ASN A 155 2.26 2.50 -16.00
C ASN A 155 1.48 1.41 -16.75
N ILE A 156 2.15 0.39 -17.29
CA ILE A 156 1.52 -0.68 -18.08
C ILE A 156 1.78 -2.02 -17.39
N PHE A 157 0.70 -2.72 -17.05
CA PHE A 157 0.73 -3.95 -16.27
C PHE A 157 0.04 -5.09 -17.03
N ASP A 158 0.70 -6.25 -17.07
CA ASP A 158 0.18 -7.45 -17.74
C ASP A 158 -0.43 -8.42 -16.73
N GLY A 159 -1.69 -8.81 -16.93
CA GLY A 159 -2.44 -9.70 -16.05
C GLY A 159 -1.84 -11.12 -15.88
N ARG A 160 -0.93 -11.56 -16.79
CA ARG A 160 -0.21 -12.83 -16.59
C ARG A 160 0.84 -12.75 -15.49
N GLU A 161 1.52 -11.63 -15.40
CA GLU A 161 2.49 -11.41 -14.34
C GLU A 161 1.81 -11.39 -12.98
N ALA A 162 0.57 -10.87 -12.96
CA ALA A 162 -0.28 -10.87 -11.79
C ALA A 162 -0.75 -12.26 -11.33
N LEU A 163 -0.95 -13.21 -12.24
CA LEU A 163 -1.44 -14.56 -11.93
C LEU A 163 -0.31 -15.57 -11.63
N GLY A 164 0.95 -15.22 -11.93
CA GLY A 164 2.09 -16.16 -12.03
C GLY A 164 2.81 -16.52 -10.75
N SER A 165 2.34 -16.16 -9.56
CA SER A 165 3.00 -16.56 -8.32
C SER A 165 2.08 -17.38 -7.44
N ASP A 166 2.49 -18.61 -7.14
CA ASP A 166 1.93 -19.39 -6.04
C ASP A 166 1.86 -18.51 -4.78
N LEU A 167 0.65 -18.41 -4.24
CA LEU A 167 0.38 -17.86 -2.92
C LEU A 167 1.01 -18.78 -1.84
N SER A 168 2.32 -18.99 -1.88
CA SER A 168 3.01 -19.34 -0.66
C SER A 168 2.90 -18.11 0.22
N VAL A 169 2.01 -18.16 1.19
CA VAL A 169 2.02 -17.25 2.34
C VAL A 169 3.44 -17.37 2.91
N ALA A 170 4.34 -16.59 2.37
CA ALA A 170 5.70 -16.60 2.86
C ALA A 170 5.65 -15.87 4.17
N ASP A 171 5.83 -16.64 5.24
CA ASP A 171 5.99 -16.17 6.58
C ASP A 171 6.82 -14.88 6.61
N PHE A 172 6.12 -13.75 6.69
CA PHE A 172 6.68 -12.64 7.41
C PHE A 172 6.64 -13.13 8.85
N SER A 173 7.70 -13.84 9.21
CA SER A 173 7.78 -14.49 10.50
C SER A 173 7.65 -13.41 11.57
N ASP A 174 6.98 -13.74 12.68
CA ASP A 174 6.94 -12.96 13.94
C ASP A 174 8.33 -12.37 14.29
N THR A 175 9.40 -12.99 13.77
CA THR A 175 10.79 -12.55 13.93
C THR A 175 11.09 -11.18 13.34
N LYS A 176 10.48 -10.77 12.20
CA LYS A 176 10.73 -9.44 11.60
C LYS A 176 9.94 -8.34 12.29
N GLU A 177 8.71 -8.63 12.71
CA GLU A 177 7.96 -7.70 13.56
C GLU A 177 8.67 -7.47 14.90
N ASP A 178 9.18 -8.53 15.52
CA ASP A 178 9.98 -8.45 16.73
C ASP A 178 11.34 -7.76 16.52
N GLU A 179 11.89 -7.82 15.31
CA GLU A 179 13.07 -7.03 14.96
C GLU A 179 12.78 -5.54 15.01
N LEU A 180 11.67 -5.09 14.40
CA LEU A 180 11.25 -3.68 14.46
C LEU A 180 11.02 -3.23 15.91
N ILE A 181 10.36 -4.06 16.74
CA ILE A 181 10.17 -3.74 18.16
C ILE A 181 11.51 -3.57 18.89
N ARG A 182 12.49 -4.42 18.59
CA ARG A 182 13.87 -4.27 19.16
C ARG A 182 14.54 -2.97 18.69
N LEU A 183 14.32 -2.56 17.43
CA LEU A 183 14.87 -1.32 16.91
C LEU A 183 14.21 -0.10 17.57
N LEU A 184 12.89 -0.14 17.80
CA LEU A 184 12.19 0.89 18.57
C LEU A 184 12.74 1.02 19.99
N CYS A 185 13.04 -0.12 20.66
CA CYS A 185 13.66 -0.11 21.99
C CYS A 185 15.08 0.51 21.97
N LYS A 186 15.85 0.25 20.90
CA LYS A 186 17.22 0.80 20.73
C LYS A 186 17.19 2.28 20.32
N LYS A 187 16.06 2.77 19.82
CA LYS A 187 15.86 4.15 19.37
C LYS A 187 16.89 4.55 18.31
N ASP A 188 17.15 3.66 17.35
CA ASP A 188 18.08 3.88 16.25
C ASP A 188 17.30 4.24 14.97
N PRO A 189 17.19 5.53 14.62
CA PRO A 189 16.44 5.97 13.45
C PRO A 189 17.00 5.38 12.15
N SER A 190 18.32 5.29 12.02
CA SER A 190 18.96 4.79 10.79
C SER A 190 18.66 3.31 10.57
N ALA A 191 18.65 2.51 11.64
CA ALA A 191 18.29 1.11 11.56
C ALA A 191 16.80 0.90 11.27
N ILE A 192 15.92 1.76 11.78
CA ILE A 192 14.48 1.77 11.46
C ILE A 192 14.29 2.11 9.98
N ASP A 193 14.97 3.12 9.45
CA ASP A 193 14.89 3.50 8.03
C ASP A 193 15.31 2.34 7.12
N LEU A 194 16.42 1.67 7.44
CA LEU A 194 16.89 0.50 6.69
C LEU A 194 15.90 -0.68 6.78
N TRP A 195 15.29 -0.88 7.95
CA TRP A 195 14.28 -1.93 8.13
C TRP A 195 13.07 -1.67 7.23
N PHE A 196 12.56 -0.43 7.15
CA PHE A 196 11.43 -0.10 6.29
C PHE A 196 11.76 -0.18 4.80
N GLN A 197 12.99 0.13 4.41
CA GLN A 197 13.44 -0.08 3.03
C GLN A 197 13.38 -1.58 2.66
N ASN A 198 13.94 -2.44 3.50
CA ASN A 198 13.89 -3.88 3.31
C ASN A 198 12.45 -4.44 3.36
N PHE A 199 11.58 -3.83 4.18
CA PHE A 199 10.18 -4.20 4.29
C PHE A 199 9.41 -3.85 3.02
N SER A 200 9.61 -2.66 2.45
CA SER A 200 9.03 -2.24 1.17
C SER A 200 9.45 -3.17 0.04
N ASP A 201 10.74 -3.49 -0.07
CA ASP A 201 11.26 -4.43 -1.06
C ASP A 201 10.63 -5.82 -0.90
N TRP A 202 10.48 -6.27 0.35
CA TRP A 202 9.86 -7.55 0.64
C TRP A 202 8.36 -7.56 0.26
N LEU A 203 7.59 -6.50 0.58
CA LEU A 203 6.19 -6.38 0.16
C LEU A 203 6.06 -6.49 -1.36
N THR A 204 6.90 -5.77 -2.10
CA THR A 204 6.92 -5.76 -3.56
C THR A 204 7.25 -7.12 -4.17
N GLN A 205 8.18 -7.87 -3.56
CA GLN A 205 8.59 -9.18 -4.06
C GLN A 205 7.59 -10.30 -3.76
N LYS A 206 6.88 -10.20 -2.63
CA LYS A 206 6.05 -11.31 -2.10
C LYS A 206 4.59 -11.20 -2.43
N PHE A 207 4.03 -9.99 -2.45
CA PHE A 207 2.60 -9.82 -2.65
C PHE A 207 2.28 -9.43 -4.10
N ARG A 208 1.13 -9.96 -4.55
CA ARG A 208 0.58 -9.71 -5.88
C ARG A 208 -0.77 -8.97 -5.81
N THR A 209 -1.33 -8.84 -4.62
CA THR A 209 -2.53 -8.05 -4.37
C THR A 209 -2.32 -7.15 -3.17
N LYS A 210 -2.79 -5.91 -3.26
CA LYS A 210 -2.68 -4.92 -2.18
C LYS A 210 -3.35 -5.39 -0.88
N ASN A 211 -4.43 -6.19 -0.98
CA ASN A 211 -5.15 -6.69 0.18
C ASN A 211 -4.27 -7.56 1.10
N PHE A 212 -3.41 -8.42 0.54
CA PHE A 212 -2.48 -9.21 1.35
C PHE A 212 -1.37 -8.34 1.98
N ALA A 213 -0.88 -7.32 1.26
CA ALA A 213 0.03 -6.34 1.84
C ALA A 213 -0.62 -5.61 3.02
N PHE A 214 -1.89 -5.22 2.90
CA PHE A 214 -2.64 -4.56 3.97
C PHE A 214 -2.79 -5.44 5.22
N ILE A 215 -3.03 -6.75 5.06
CA ILE A 215 -3.07 -7.69 6.19
C ILE A 215 -1.75 -7.64 6.96
N GLN A 216 -0.61 -7.61 6.28
CA GLN A 216 0.70 -7.54 6.94
C GLN A 216 0.91 -6.18 7.65
N ILE A 217 0.45 -5.10 7.05
CA ILE A 217 0.49 -3.77 7.68
C ILE A 217 -0.34 -3.74 8.96
N TYR A 218 -1.54 -4.32 8.94
CA TYR A 218 -2.39 -4.39 10.14
C TYR A 218 -1.79 -5.27 11.23
N SER A 219 -1.15 -6.39 10.88
CA SER A 219 -0.41 -7.24 11.83
C SER A 219 0.71 -6.43 12.50
N LEU A 220 1.51 -5.73 11.71
CA LEU A 220 2.60 -4.90 12.20
C LEU A 220 2.10 -3.79 13.15
N LEU A 221 1.04 -3.07 12.77
CA LEU A 221 0.43 -2.04 13.61
C LEU A 221 -0.11 -2.61 14.92
N GLY A 222 -0.76 -3.78 14.86
CA GLY A 222 -1.22 -4.50 16.05
C GLY A 222 -0.08 -4.90 16.98
N ARG A 223 1.04 -5.35 16.42
CA ARG A 223 2.25 -5.71 17.19
C ARG A 223 2.89 -4.49 17.87
N ILE A 224 2.95 -3.35 17.16
CA ILE A 224 3.43 -2.08 17.74
C ILE A 224 2.51 -1.64 18.88
N LEU A 225 1.19 -1.64 18.69
CA LEU A 225 0.24 -1.25 19.71
C LEU A 225 0.36 -2.13 20.96
N LYS A 226 0.44 -3.44 20.77
CA LYS A 226 0.63 -4.40 21.88
C LYS A 226 1.90 -4.11 22.68
N PHE A 227 3.01 -3.80 22.00
CA PHE A 227 4.26 -3.44 22.64
C PHE A 227 4.13 -2.20 23.56
N PHE A 228 3.41 -1.17 23.10
CA PHE A 228 3.17 0.04 23.91
C PHE A 228 2.27 -0.24 25.12
N TYR A 229 1.27 -1.12 24.99
CA TYR A 229 0.46 -1.59 26.14
C TYR A 229 1.30 -2.35 27.16
N GLU A 230 2.21 -3.22 26.72
CA GLU A 230 3.11 -3.98 27.61
C GLU A 230 4.03 -3.05 28.41
N LEU A 231 4.36 -1.87 27.88
CA LEU A 231 5.14 -0.84 28.58
C LEU A 231 4.30 0.08 29.47
N ASN A 232 2.98 -0.10 29.55
CA ASN A 232 2.05 0.78 30.25
C ASN A 232 2.18 2.27 29.85
N LEU A 233 2.46 2.53 28.56
CA LEU A 233 2.54 3.88 28.01
C LEU A 233 1.16 4.35 27.55
N ASP A 234 0.96 5.67 27.53
CA ASP A 234 -0.23 6.26 26.93
C ASP A 234 -0.28 5.97 25.43
N THR A 235 -1.31 5.22 25.02
CA THR A 235 -1.52 4.75 23.65
C THR A 235 -2.58 5.54 22.89
N HIS A 236 -3.24 6.51 23.52
CA HIS A 236 -4.43 7.17 22.94
C HIS A 236 -4.15 7.78 21.54
N ASP A 237 -3.05 8.52 21.39
CA ASP A 237 -2.67 9.08 20.08
C ASP A 237 -2.25 8.00 19.08
N LEU A 238 -1.65 6.89 19.55
CA LEU A 238 -1.25 5.77 18.69
C LEU A 238 -2.49 5.04 18.18
N GLU A 239 -3.45 4.79 19.04
CA GLU A 239 -4.74 4.18 18.66
C GLU A 239 -5.47 5.02 17.62
N ALA A 240 -5.52 6.35 17.82
CA ALA A 240 -6.14 7.26 16.85
C ALA A 240 -5.45 7.21 15.48
N LYS A 241 -4.10 7.13 15.45
CA LYS A 241 -3.34 7.00 14.20
C LYS A 241 -3.54 5.65 13.52
N ILE A 242 -3.57 4.56 14.28
CA ILE A 242 -3.85 3.23 13.76
C ILE A 242 -5.27 3.16 13.19
N LEU A 243 -6.26 3.72 13.90
CA LEU A 243 -7.64 3.79 13.42
C LEU A 243 -7.76 4.64 12.15
N TYR A 244 -6.99 5.73 12.04
CA TYR A 244 -6.92 6.53 10.82
C TYR A 244 -6.48 5.68 9.63
N VAL A 245 -5.35 4.96 9.74
CA VAL A 245 -4.88 4.08 8.66
C VAL A 245 -5.88 2.97 8.34
N TYR A 246 -6.47 2.36 9.37
CA TYR A 246 -7.48 1.33 9.15
C TYR A 246 -8.63 1.81 8.26
N ASN A 247 -9.10 3.03 8.46
CA ASN A 247 -10.19 3.61 7.69
C ASN A 247 -9.76 4.15 6.31
N HIS A 248 -8.48 4.55 6.15
CA HIS A 248 -7.99 5.29 4.99
C HIS A 248 -6.87 4.56 4.23
N ILE A 249 -6.64 3.27 4.50
CA ILE A 249 -5.52 2.52 3.88
C ILE A 249 -5.63 2.45 2.36
N ASN A 250 -6.86 2.51 1.81
CA ASN A 250 -7.10 2.52 0.37
C ASN A 250 -6.74 3.85 -0.30
N GLU A 251 -6.52 4.91 0.46
CA GLU A 251 -6.12 6.22 -0.04
C GLU A 251 -4.61 6.30 -0.31
N PHE A 252 -3.83 5.36 0.24
CA PHE A 252 -2.40 5.26 -0.12
C PHE A 252 -2.25 4.76 -1.54
N HIS A 253 -1.50 5.51 -2.34
CA HIS A 253 -1.34 5.25 -3.76
C HIS A 253 -0.34 4.13 -4.04
N ASN A 254 0.68 3.99 -3.19
CA ASN A 254 1.75 2.99 -3.36
C ASN A 254 2.38 2.54 -2.03
N THR A 255 3.21 1.50 -2.11
CA THR A 255 3.93 0.93 -0.97
C THR A 255 4.93 1.91 -0.36
N GLU A 256 5.54 2.80 -1.14
CA GLU A 256 6.52 3.75 -0.67
C GLU A 256 5.88 4.79 0.27
N GLU A 257 4.73 5.36 -0.15
CA GLU A 257 3.95 6.29 0.64
C GLU A 257 3.51 5.66 1.98
N LEU A 258 2.99 4.43 1.92
CA LEU A 258 2.54 3.70 3.11
C LEU A 258 3.71 3.36 4.04
N CYS A 259 4.84 2.89 3.52
CA CYS A 259 6.04 2.62 4.30
C CYS A 259 6.64 3.90 4.90
N GLN A 260 6.62 5.02 4.17
CA GLN A 260 7.06 6.30 4.70
C GLN A 260 6.18 6.75 5.88
N TRP A 261 4.86 6.61 5.77
CA TRP A 261 3.94 6.92 6.86
C TRP A 261 4.21 6.05 8.11
N LEU A 262 4.42 4.74 7.93
CA LEU A 262 4.75 3.81 9.02
C LEU A 262 6.10 4.17 9.67
N LYS A 263 7.08 4.54 8.87
CA LYS A 263 8.39 5.00 9.33
C LYS A 263 8.26 6.25 10.19
N ASP A 264 7.51 7.25 9.73
CA ASP A 264 7.26 8.49 10.48
C ASP A 264 6.54 8.22 11.80
N LEU A 265 5.60 7.27 11.81
CA LEU A 265 4.98 6.79 13.04
C LEU A 265 6.03 6.20 13.99
N CYS A 266 6.91 5.33 13.52
CA CYS A 266 7.96 4.72 14.34
C CYS A 266 8.93 5.75 14.91
N HIS A 267 9.32 6.77 14.12
CA HIS A 267 10.14 7.88 14.61
C HIS A 267 9.41 8.72 15.70
N LEU A 268 8.12 8.95 15.53
CA LEU A 268 7.31 9.61 16.56
C LEU A 268 7.28 8.76 17.85
N LEU A 269 7.12 7.44 17.72
CA LEU A 269 7.10 6.52 18.86
C LEU A 269 8.45 6.46 19.59
N CYS A 270 9.58 6.52 18.86
CA CYS A 270 10.90 6.64 19.49
C CYS A 270 11.01 7.89 20.35
N ARG A 271 10.51 9.04 19.87
CA ARG A 271 10.49 10.29 20.65
C ARG A 271 9.60 10.20 21.89
N LYS A 272 8.43 9.54 21.78
CA LYS A 272 7.56 9.29 22.94
C LYS A 272 8.22 8.38 23.97
N LEU A 273 8.93 7.33 23.55
CA LEU A 273 9.71 6.47 24.42
C LEU A 273 10.81 7.25 25.17
N ASP A 274 11.45 8.22 24.50
CA ASP A 274 12.45 9.08 25.14
C ASP A 274 11.83 10.00 26.20
N SER A 275 10.74 10.69 25.88
CA SER A 275 10.07 11.58 26.81
C SER A 275 9.55 10.82 28.03
N SER A 276 8.87 9.68 27.83
CA SER A 276 8.32 8.87 28.92
C SER A 276 9.40 8.31 29.85
N MET A 277 10.54 7.89 29.28
CA MET A 277 11.67 7.44 30.11
C MET A 277 12.31 8.60 30.85
N ASN A 278 12.44 9.78 30.26
CA ASN A 278 12.96 10.96 30.93
C ASN A 278 12.04 11.40 32.07
N ASP A 279 10.72 11.41 31.85
CA ASP A 279 9.72 11.71 32.88
C ASP A 279 9.76 10.72 34.03
N TYR A 280 9.91 9.41 33.73
CA TYR A 280 10.08 8.37 34.75
C TYR A 280 11.36 8.60 35.56
N HIS A 281 12.49 8.86 34.89
CA HIS A 281 13.77 9.12 35.53
C HIS A 281 13.72 10.39 36.39
N GLN A 282 13.05 11.44 35.93
CA GLN A 282 12.88 12.68 36.67
C GLN A 282 12.01 12.45 37.94
N LYS A 283 10.85 11.81 37.81
CA LYS A 283 9.97 11.45 38.92
C LYS A 283 10.68 10.57 39.94
N LEU A 284 11.49 9.61 39.45
CA LEU A 284 12.29 8.77 40.34
C LEU A 284 13.34 9.58 41.09
N CYS A 285 14.02 10.52 40.45
CA CYS A 285 14.95 11.42 41.14
C CYS A 285 14.25 12.34 42.16
N GLU A 286 13.08 12.87 41.82
CA GLU A 286 12.26 13.69 42.75
C GLU A 286 11.84 12.89 43.97
N LEU A 287 11.36 11.66 43.79
CA LEU A 287 10.99 10.75 44.89
C LEU A 287 12.21 10.46 45.80
N VAL A 288 13.34 10.18 45.19
CA VAL A 288 14.61 9.95 45.92
C VAL A 288 15.06 11.18 46.70
N ILE A 289 14.97 12.37 46.12
CA ILE A 289 15.29 13.63 46.81
C ILE A 289 14.33 13.88 47.98
N SER A 290 13.02 13.64 47.76
CA SER A 290 12.03 13.75 48.86
C SER A 290 12.36 12.80 50.02
N TYR A 291 12.63 11.54 49.69
CA TYR A 291 12.99 10.55 50.70
C TYR A 291 14.26 10.92 51.49
N ILE A 292 15.30 11.41 50.81
CA ILE A 292 16.53 11.92 51.42
C ILE A 292 16.21 13.10 52.36
N ASN A 293 15.40 14.07 51.92
CA ASN A 293 15.04 15.24 52.70
C ASN A 293 14.19 14.90 53.95
N GLU A 294 13.44 13.82 53.93
CA GLU A 294 12.66 13.34 55.05
C GLU A 294 13.51 12.58 56.05
N HIS A 295 14.61 11.94 55.61
CA HIS A 295 15.38 11.01 56.43
C HIS A 295 16.87 11.45 56.65
N TYR A 296 17.26 12.65 56.17
CA TYR A 296 18.68 13.10 56.26
C TYR A 296 19.23 13.21 57.67
N THR A 297 18.37 13.25 58.69
CA THR A 297 18.77 13.25 60.10
C THR A 297 19.04 11.84 60.66
N ASP A 298 18.72 10.79 59.91
CA ASP A 298 18.96 9.44 60.30
C ASP A 298 20.40 9.01 59.94
N ASN A 299 21.21 8.80 60.96
CA ASN A 299 22.59 8.40 60.81
C ASN A 299 22.78 7.00 60.21
N THR A 300 21.71 6.23 60.06
CA THR A 300 21.72 4.89 59.47
C THR A 300 21.31 4.88 58.00
N LEU A 301 20.90 6.04 57.46
CA LEU A 301 20.46 6.15 56.05
C LEU A 301 21.59 5.73 55.11
N CYS A 302 21.33 4.72 54.31
CA CYS A 302 22.27 4.25 53.32
C CYS A 302 21.65 4.16 51.90
N LEU A 303 22.52 4.02 50.90
CA LEU A 303 22.09 3.93 49.49
C LEU A 303 21.10 2.78 49.25
N ASN A 304 21.22 1.68 50.01
CA ASN A 304 20.31 0.54 49.89
C ASN A 304 18.89 0.88 50.32
N ASP A 305 18.74 1.68 51.41
CA ASP A 305 17.44 2.12 51.92
C ASP A 305 16.75 3.04 50.92
N ILE A 306 17.53 3.98 50.36
CA ILE A 306 17.04 4.91 49.36
C ILE A 306 16.60 4.16 48.07
N ALA A 307 17.39 3.17 47.65
CA ALA A 307 17.07 2.37 46.46
C ALA A 307 15.83 1.46 46.72
N ALA A 308 15.68 0.92 47.92
CA ALA A 308 14.53 0.14 48.31
C ALA A 308 13.25 0.98 48.33
N SER A 309 13.30 2.23 48.83
CA SER A 309 12.16 3.15 48.82
C SER A 309 11.65 3.48 47.43
N ALA A 310 12.56 3.52 46.46
CA ALA A 310 12.29 3.77 45.05
C ALA A 310 12.04 2.47 44.25
N ASN A 311 12.09 1.30 44.89
CA ASN A 311 11.91 -0.01 44.30
C ASN A 311 12.86 -0.32 43.13
N VAL A 312 14.12 0.10 43.24
CA VAL A 312 15.19 -0.09 42.22
C VAL A 312 16.45 -0.65 42.85
N SER A 313 17.39 -1.14 42.02
CA SER A 313 18.69 -1.57 42.53
C SER A 313 19.58 -0.36 42.87
N PRO A 314 20.43 -0.46 43.92
CA PRO A 314 21.37 0.62 44.31
C PRO A 314 22.31 1.04 43.18
N ALA A 315 22.79 0.10 42.40
CA ALA A 315 23.68 0.36 41.26
C ALA A 315 22.96 1.18 40.16
N TYR A 316 21.73 0.80 39.84
CA TYR A 316 20.91 1.53 38.87
C TYR A 316 20.60 2.94 39.36
N LEU A 317 20.15 3.07 40.61
CA LEU A 317 19.85 4.38 41.19
C LEU A 317 21.05 5.31 41.17
N SER A 318 22.22 4.83 41.59
CA SER A 318 23.44 5.64 41.61
C SER A 318 23.84 6.13 40.24
N ALA A 319 23.80 5.27 39.24
CA ALA A 319 24.11 5.63 37.85
C ALA A 319 23.08 6.65 37.28
N LEU A 320 21.78 6.42 37.50
CA LEU A 320 20.70 7.27 37.04
C LEU A 320 20.78 8.66 37.66
N PHE A 321 20.91 8.72 38.98
CA PHE A 321 20.93 9.97 39.73
C PHE A 321 22.12 10.85 39.33
N LYS A 322 23.31 10.24 39.20
CA LYS A 322 24.50 10.92 38.72
C LYS A 322 24.31 11.46 37.30
N LYS A 323 23.65 10.69 36.42
CA LYS A 323 23.37 11.12 35.03
C LYS A 323 22.41 12.29 34.98
N ASN A 324 21.34 12.29 35.82
CA ASN A 324 20.29 13.31 35.76
C ASN A 324 20.57 14.55 36.61
N GLN A 325 21.19 14.37 37.79
CA GLN A 325 21.45 15.48 38.72
C GLN A 325 22.90 16.01 38.67
N GLY A 326 23.78 15.30 37.93
CA GLY A 326 25.21 15.68 37.84
C GLY A 326 26.04 15.38 39.08
N ILE A 327 25.42 14.96 40.19
CA ILE A 327 26.06 14.68 41.48
C ILE A 327 25.79 13.25 41.92
N SER A 328 26.66 12.70 42.78
CA SER A 328 26.47 11.38 43.39
C SER A 328 25.50 11.44 44.55
N ILE A 329 24.71 10.38 44.78
CA ILE A 329 23.85 10.22 45.99
C ILE A 329 24.70 9.99 47.24
N SER A 330 25.88 9.41 47.11
CA SER A 330 26.82 9.09 48.20
C SER A 330 27.84 10.17 48.41
#